data_70cb7a2c8972842436fae54758f39a4f
#
_entry.id   70cb7a2c8972842436fae54758f39a4f
#
_cell.length_a   1.000
_cell.length_b   1.000
_cell.length_c   1.000
_cell.angle_alpha   90.00
_cell.angle_beta   90.00
_cell.angle_gamma   90.00
#
_symmetry.space_group_name_H-M   'P 1'
#
loop_
_entity.id
_entity.type
_entity.pdbx_description
1 polymer ?
#
loop_
_entity_poly.entity_id
_entity_poly.type
_entity_poly.pdbx_seq_one_letter_code
_entity_poly.pdbx_strand_id
1 'polypeptide(L)'
;MVRCPGLDQHVEALAAGSGLYLATSPELHMKRLVCAGAPLIYQIIPAFRAEEAGAHHTSEFLMLEWYHTGCDYFDMMQETEDLLKHMSTAYGRLPEGLAFPLPRVTVDHLYQDVAGWRPSEQWDEDRYFKDWVTTIDPYLQTIPAIIIYEFPAALSALSQLSSLNNCICERFELFLGGLEICNAYSELTDPSEHRERFEHAAQCRDDSGRTPYAVDEPFMQAVQKGMPKCAGNALGVDRLIMAFTGATHINEVSLFPEDI
;
A
#
# COMPACT_ATOMS: atom_id res chain seq x y z
N MET A 1 -14.46 10.97 8.00
CA MET A 1 -14.00 10.72 9.38
C MET A 1 -14.33 9.29 9.76
N VAL A 2 -13.42 8.61 10.46
CA VAL A 2 -13.50 7.19 10.82
C VAL A 2 -13.19 7.00 12.32
N ARG A 3 -13.61 5.87 12.91
CA ARG A 3 -13.23 5.50 14.29
C ARG A 3 -11.95 4.69 14.34
N CYS A 4 -11.72 3.86 13.31
CA CYS A 4 -10.50 3.12 13.11
C CYS A 4 -9.87 3.62 11.80
N PRO A 5 -8.73 4.29 11.83
CA PRO A 5 -8.10 4.82 10.63
C PRO A 5 -7.38 3.75 9.80
N GLY A 6 -7.04 2.61 10.37
CA GLY A 6 -6.35 1.50 9.69
C GLY A 6 -5.63 0.58 10.65
N LEU A 7 -4.94 -0.40 10.10
CA LEU A 7 -4.14 -1.39 10.84
C LEU A 7 -2.66 -1.00 10.92
N ASP A 8 -2.16 -0.19 9.97
CA ASP A 8 -0.73 0.09 9.88
C ASP A 8 -0.23 0.79 11.15
N GLN A 9 0.69 0.12 11.85
CA GLN A 9 1.26 0.60 13.11
C GLN A 9 2.16 1.83 12.91
N HIS A 10 2.66 2.05 11.70
CA HIS A 10 3.57 3.15 11.36
C HIS A 10 2.84 4.38 10.83
N VAL A 11 1.59 4.24 10.38
CA VAL A 11 0.79 5.36 9.89
C VAL A 11 0.10 6.08 11.06
N GLU A 12 0.36 7.38 11.19
CA GLU A 12 -0.30 8.23 12.18
C GLU A 12 -1.47 8.97 11.55
N ALA A 13 -2.66 8.87 12.19
CA ALA A 13 -3.87 9.49 11.70
C ALA A 13 -4.10 10.87 12.35
N LEU A 14 -4.60 11.82 11.57
CA LEU A 14 -5.01 13.13 12.07
C LEU A 14 -6.30 13.01 12.89
N ALA A 15 -6.24 13.40 14.17
CA ALA A 15 -7.39 13.40 15.06
C ALA A 15 -8.41 14.50 14.66
N ALA A 16 -9.66 14.11 14.47
CA ALA A 16 -10.78 15.03 14.16
C ALA A 16 -11.65 15.37 15.38
N GLY A 17 -11.23 14.96 16.57
CA GLY A 17 -11.96 15.14 17.83
C GLY A 17 -13.01 14.06 18.09
N SER A 18 -13.47 13.97 19.34
CA SER A 18 -14.51 13.01 19.77
C SER A 18 -14.21 11.53 19.46
N GLY A 19 -12.92 11.14 19.46
CA GLY A 19 -12.48 9.78 19.14
C GLY A 19 -12.68 9.41 17.66
N LEU A 20 -12.70 10.42 16.79
CA LEU A 20 -12.72 10.28 15.33
C LEU A 20 -11.41 10.77 14.74
N TYR A 21 -11.07 10.20 13.58
CA TYR A 21 -9.90 10.52 12.78
C TYR A 21 -10.29 10.86 11.35
N LEU A 22 -9.45 11.62 10.66
CA LEU A 22 -9.49 11.68 9.20
C LEU A 22 -9.01 10.33 8.66
N ALA A 23 -9.59 9.90 7.53
CA ALA A 23 -9.26 8.58 6.98
C ALA A 23 -7.85 8.56 6.38
N THR A 24 -7.03 7.58 6.75
CA THR A 24 -5.71 7.35 6.15
C THR A 24 -5.81 6.58 4.83
N SER A 25 -6.93 5.89 4.60
CA SER A 25 -7.34 5.13 3.42
C SER A 25 -8.85 4.83 3.51
N PRO A 26 -9.55 4.56 2.39
CA PRO A 26 -10.92 4.07 2.39
C PRO A 26 -11.04 2.55 2.61
N GLU A 27 -9.93 1.83 2.77
CA GLU A 27 -9.79 0.37 2.75
C GLU A 27 -10.90 -0.38 3.50
N LEU A 28 -11.04 -0.14 4.81
CA LEU A 28 -11.98 -0.88 5.65
C LEU A 28 -13.44 -0.66 5.23
N HIS A 29 -13.77 0.55 4.73
CA HIS A 29 -15.11 0.85 4.22
C HIS A 29 -15.36 0.18 2.86
N MET A 30 -14.40 0.20 1.96
CA MET A 30 -14.53 -0.42 0.64
C MET A 30 -14.60 -1.95 0.76
N LYS A 31 -13.78 -2.56 1.61
CA LYS A 31 -13.85 -4.01 1.89
C LYS A 31 -15.22 -4.43 2.46
N ARG A 32 -15.88 -3.57 3.24
CA ARG A 32 -17.28 -3.83 3.66
C ARG A 32 -18.26 -3.87 2.49
N LEU A 33 -18.05 -3.05 1.44
CA LEU A 33 -18.84 -3.11 0.21
C LEU A 33 -18.56 -4.38 -0.58
N VAL A 34 -17.31 -4.82 -0.63
CA VAL A 34 -16.92 -6.13 -1.21
C VAL A 34 -17.63 -7.28 -0.48
N CYS A 35 -17.62 -7.29 0.86
CA CYS A 35 -18.38 -8.25 1.67
C CYS A 35 -19.89 -8.18 1.43
N ALA A 36 -20.42 -7.01 1.06
CA ALA A 36 -21.84 -6.82 0.72
C ALA A 36 -22.17 -7.22 -0.73
N GLY A 37 -21.20 -7.73 -1.50
CA GLY A 37 -21.41 -8.27 -2.84
C GLY A 37 -21.05 -7.34 -3.99
N ALA A 38 -20.33 -6.24 -3.75
CA ALA A 38 -19.81 -5.39 -4.83
C ALA A 38 -18.57 -6.06 -5.48
N PRO A 39 -18.66 -6.52 -6.76
CA PRO A 39 -17.60 -7.36 -7.33
C PRO A 39 -16.42 -6.57 -7.86
N LEU A 40 -16.64 -5.31 -8.26
CA LEU A 40 -15.64 -4.40 -8.80
C LEU A 40 -16.00 -2.99 -8.36
N ILE A 41 -15.13 -2.35 -7.59
CA ILE A 41 -15.35 -1.01 -7.07
C ILE A 41 -14.05 -0.21 -7.08
N TYR A 42 -14.17 1.10 -7.25
CA TYR A 42 -13.07 2.03 -7.06
C TYR A 42 -13.55 3.31 -6.40
N GLN A 43 -12.61 4.03 -5.78
CA GLN A 43 -12.86 5.34 -5.20
C GLN A 43 -11.59 6.20 -5.32
N ILE A 44 -11.77 7.49 -5.61
CA ILE A 44 -10.72 8.50 -5.48
C ILE A 44 -11.14 9.44 -4.37
N ILE A 45 -10.33 9.53 -3.31
CA ILE A 45 -10.62 10.37 -2.14
C ILE A 45 -9.37 11.06 -1.60
N PRO A 46 -9.51 12.18 -0.88
CA PRO A 46 -8.46 12.67 -0.01
C PRO A 46 -8.18 11.64 1.12
N ALA A 47 -6.93 11.28 1.28
CA ALA A 47 -6.40 10.54 2.42
C ALA A 47 -5.52 11.45 3.28
N PHE A 48 -5.46 11.17 4.59
CA PHE A 48 -4.80 12.05 5.55
C PHE A 48 -3.87 11.24 6.44
N ARG A 49 -2.58 11.60 6.46
CA ARG A 49 -1.58 10.99 7.32
C ARG A 49 -0.78 12.07 8.02
N ALA A 50 -0.71 11.97 9.34
CA ALA A 50 0.12 12.87 10.12
C ALA A 50 1.60 12.51 9.95
N GLU A 51 2.48 13.47 10.21
CA GLU A 51 3.94 13.27 10.21
C GLU A 51 4.53 12.88 8.84
N GLU A 52 3.74 12.85 7.78
CA GLU A 52 4.21 12.63 6.42
C GLU A 52 4.36 13.98 5.70
N ALA A 53 5.54 14.62 5.79
CA ALA A 53 5.88 15.84 5.08
C ALA A 53 7.27 15.72 4.45
N GLY A 54 7.39 16.11 3.17
CA GLY A 54 8.67 16.04 2.46
C GLY A 54 8.51 16.23 0.96
N ALA A 55 9.58 15.98 0.21
CA ALA A 55 9.56 16.17 -1.24
C ALA A 55 8.47 15.34 -1.94
N HIS A 56 8.14 14.15 -1.41
CA HIS A 56 7.22 13.19 -2.02
C HIS A 56 5.98 12.90 -1.17
N HIS A 57 5.77 13.67 -0.09
CA HIS A 57 4.70 13.45 0.89
C HIS A 57 4.06 14.77 1.32
N THR A 58 2.75 14.74 1.51
CA THR A 58 1.96 15.79 2.16
C THR A 58 0.98 15.13 3.13
N SER A 59 0.55 15.87 4.16
CA SER A 59 -0.42 15.36 5.14
C SER A 59 -1.79 15.06 4.54
N GLU A 60 -2.17 15.72 3.45
CA GLU A 60 -3.36 15.46 2.63
C GLU A 60 -2.91 15.13 1.21
N PHE A 61 -3.37 14.00 0.67
CA PHE A 61 -3.08 13.55 -0.69
C PHE A 61 -4.27 12.81 -1.30
N LEU A 62 -4.29 12.66 -2.61
CA LEU A 62 -5.32 11.89 -3.30
C LEU A 62 -4.93 10.42 -3.42
N MET A 63 -5.81 9.53 -2.96
CA MET A 63 -5.68 8.09 -3.10
C MET A 63 -6.74 7.55 -4.04
N LEU A 64 -6.31 6.82 -5.07
CA LEU A 64 -7.17 5.93 -5.86
C LEU A 64 -7.06 4.53 -5.25
N GLU A 65 -8.19 3.98 -4.83
CA GLU A 65 -8.23 2.60 -4.33
C GLU A 65 -9.30 1.82 -5.06
N TRP A 66 -9.00 0.55 -5.41
CA TRP A 66 -9.96 -0.33 -6.09
C TRP A 66 -9.81 -1.77 -5.65
N TYR A 67 -10.91 -2.52 -5.79
CA TYR A 67 -11.01 -3.94 -5.43
C TYR A 67 -11.69 -4.71 -6.53
N HIS A 68 -11.20 -5.93 -6.81
CA HIS A 68 -11.77 -6.84 -7.79
C HIS A 68 -11.91 -8.24 -7.18
N THR A 69 -13.16 -8.76 -7.12
CA THR A 69 -13.44 -10.10 -6.59
C THR A 69 -13.06 -11.19 -7.60
N GLY A 70 -12.59 -12.33 -7.09
CA GLY A 70 -12.14 -13.45 -7.92
C GLY A 70 -10.72 -13.31 -8.47
N CYS A 71 -10.07 -12.16 -8.26
CA CYS A 71 -8.70 -11.87 -8.65
C CYS A 71 -7.72 -12.15 -7.52
N ASP A 72 -6.42 -12.24 -7.87
CA ASP A 72 -5.30 -12.26 -6.96
C ASP A 72 -4.31 -11.10 -7.26
N TYR A 73 -3.20 -11.08 -6.54
CA TYR A 73 -2.21 -10.00 -6.70
C TYR A 73 -1.51 -10.01 -8.07
N PHE A 74 -1.44 -11.14 -8.77
CA PHE A 74 -0.91 -11.16 -10.15
C PHE A 74 -1.90 -10.55 -11.15
N ASP A 75 -3.19 -10.80 -10.98
CA ASP A 75 -4.24 -10.15 -11.77
C ASP A 75 -4.20 -8.63 -11.51
N MET A 76 -4.04 -8.23 -10.24
CA MET A 76 -3.95 -6.82 -9.85
C MET A 76 -2.69 -6.12 -10.40
N MET A 77 -1.55 -6.82 -10.49
CA MET A 77 -0.36 -6.31 -11.21
C MET A 77 -0.68 -6.02 -12.68
N GLN A 78 -1.45 -6.90 -13.33
CA GLN A 78 -1.83 -6.71 -14.73
C GLN A 78 -2.78 -5.53 -14.89
N GLU A 79 -3.78 -5.39 -14.02
CA GLU A 79 -4.69 -4.24 -14.02
C GLU A 79 -3.95 -2.92 -13.81
N THR A 80 -2.96 -2.91 -12.89
CA THR A 80 -2.11 -1.74 -12.63
C THR A 80 -1.30 -1.38 -13.87
N GLU A 81 -0.71 -2.37 -14.54
CA GLU A 81 0.04 -2.17 -15.78
C GLU A 81 -0.86 -1.64 -16.91
N ASP A 82 -2.08 -2.15 -17.03
CA ASP A 82 -3.05 -1.72 -18.04
C ASP A 82 -3.58 -0.31 -17.76
N LEU A 83 -3.75 0.08 -16.50
CA LEU A 83 -4.03 1.46 -16.10
C LEU A 83 -2.91 2.40 -16.58
N LEU A 84 -1.64 2.07 -16.33
CA LEU A 84 -0.52 2.88 -16.77
C LEU A 84 -0.42 3.01 -18.30
N LYS A 85 -0.67 1.92 -19.04
CA LYS A 85 -0.75 1.93 -20.51
C LYS A 85 -1.85 2.86 -21.01
N HIS A 86 -3.04 2.77 -20.40
CA HIS A 86 -4.17 3.61 -20.74
C HIS A 86 -3.87 5.10 -20.48
N MET A 87 -3.33 5.42 -19.30
CA MET A 87 -2.93 6.78 -18.95
C MET A 87 -1.86 7.32 -19.91
N SER A 88 -0.85 6.51 -20.24
CA SER A 88 0.19 6.90 -21.19
C SER A 88 -0.37 7.23 -22.56
N THR A 89 -1.37 6.46 -23.01
CA THR A 89 -2.07 6.71 -24.27
C THR A 89 -2.90 7.99 -24.18
N ALA A 90 -3.63 8.20 -23.10
CA ALA A 90 -4.49 9.37 -22.91
C ALA A 90 -3.68 10.67 -22.74
N TYR A 91 -2.56 10.60 -22.02
CA TYR A 91 -1.65 11.74 -21.81
C TYR A 91 -0.73 12.01 -23.01
N GLY A 92 -0.57 11.03 -23.90
CA GLY A 92 0.26 11.13 -25.11
C GLY A 92 1.76 11.00 -24.84
N ARG A 93 2.17 10.57 -23.66
CA ARG A 93 3.59 10.35 -23.30
C ARG A 93 3.72 9.31 -22.19
N LEU A 94 4.86 8.62 -22.16
CA LEU A 94 5.30 7.74 -21.10
C LEU A 94 6.26 8.49 -20.15
N PRO A 95 6.28 8.16 -18.84
CA PRO A 95 7.41 8.50 -17.99
C PRO A 95 8.73 8.04 -18.60
N GLU A 96 9.81 8.76 -18.33
CA GLU A 96 11.12 8.46 -18.91
C GLU A 96 11.57 7.05 -18.52
N GLY A 97 11.99 6.26 -19.52
CA GLY A 97 12.44 4.88 -19.32
C GLY A 97 11.36 3.84 -19.02
N LEU A 98 10.07 4.25 -18.91
CA LEU A 98 8.99 3.29 -18.71
C LEU A 98 8.76 2.48 -19.99
N ALA A 99 8.79 1.16 -19.86
CA ALA A 99 8.50 0.20 -20.93
C ALA A 99 7.64 -0.95 -20.41
N PHE A 100 6.83 -1.56 -21.27
CA PHE A 100 5.96 -2.69 -20.93
C PHE A 100 6.43 -3.98 -21.63
N PRO A 101 6.29 -5.17 -20.98
CA PRO A 101 5.78 -5.35 -19.62
C PRO A 101 6.72 -4.79 -18.55
N LEU A 102 6.17 -4.39 -17.39
CA LEU A 102 6.96 -3.90 -16.27
C LEU A 102 7.86 -5.02 -15.72
N PRO A 103 9.14 -4.72 -15.42
CA PRO A 103 9.99 -5.65 -14.68
C PRO A 103 9.36 -6.02 -13.33
N ARG A 104 9.46 -7.31 -12.96
CA ARG A 104 8.93 -7.84 -11.68
C ARG A 104 10.04 -8.59 -10.96
N VAL A 105 10.20 -8.33 -9.67
CA VAL A 105 11.20 -9.00 -8.83
C VAL A 105 10.59 -9.29 -7.46
N THR A 106 10.88 -10.46 -6.88
CA THR A 106 10.49 -10.74 -5.49
C THR A 106 11.37 -9.95 -4.52
N VAL A 107 10.83 -9.63 -3.34
CA VAL A 107 11.62 -8.97 -2.28
C VAL A 107 12.89 -9.75 -1.97
N ASP A 108 12.79 -11.08 -1.87
CA ASP A 108 13.96 -11.93 -1.57
C ASP A 108 15.06 -11.86 -2.65
N HIS A 109 14.67 -11.85 -3.94
CA HIS A 109 15.66 -11.72 -5.01
C HIS A 109 16.28 -10.33 -5.03
N LEU A 110 15.49 -9.28 -4.85
CA LEU A 110 15.99 -7.91 -4.76
C LEU A 110 17.00 -7.76 -3.63
N TYR A 111 16.65 -8.23 -2.42
CA TYR A 111 17.54 -8.16 -1.26
C TYR A 111 18.78 -9.04 -1.43
N GLN A 112 18.63 -10.24 -2.02
CA GLN A 112 19.76 -11.12 -2.29
C GLN A 112 20.78 -10.46 -3.24
N ASP A 113 20.30 -9.80 -4.30
CA ASP A 113 21.14 -9.19 -5.32
C ASP A 113 21.81 -7.90 -4.83
N VAL A 114 21.11 -7.11 -4.01
CA VAL A 114 21.52 -5.74 -3.65
C VAL A 114 22.10 -5.66 -2.22
N ALA A 115 21.57 -6.45 -1.27
CA ALA A 115 21.96 -6.45 0.14
C ALA A 115 22.59 -7.79 0.62
N GLY A 116 22.58 -8.84 -0.21
CA GLY A 116 23.30 -10.10 0.03
C GLY A 116 22.59 -11.09 0.97
N TRP A 117 21.28 -10.98 1.20
CA TRP A 117 20.50 -11.88 2.06
C TRP A 117 19.02 -11.95 1.63
N ARG A 118 18.27 -12.89 2.20
CA ARG A 118 16.84 -13.09 1.91
C ARG A 118 15.98 -12.86 3.14
N PRO A 119 15.17 -11.80 3.19
CA PRO A 119 14.36 -11.46 4.36
C PRO A 119 13.34 -12.53 4.77
N SER A 120 12.73 -13.26 3.84
CA SER A 120 11.75 -14.30 4.19
C SER A 120 12.38 -15.53 4.86
N GLU A 121 13.66 -15.80 4.61
CA GLU A 121 14.38 -16.94 5.19
C GLU A 121 14.97 -16.61 6.59
N GLN A 122 15.30 -15.35 6.84
CA GLN A 122 16.00 -14.91 8.07
C GLN A 122 15.48 -13.53 8.48
N TRP A 123 14.21 -13.45 8.91
CA TRP A 123 13.61 -12.17 9.26
C TRP A 123 14.36 -11.46 10.39
N ASP A 124 14.76 -10.25 10.12
CA ASP A 124 15.38 -9.29 11.03
C ASP A 124 14.86 -7.90 10.64
N GLU A 125 13.95 -7.35 11.45
CA GLU A 125 13.22 -6.12 11.16
C GLU A 125 14.17 -4.91 11.07
N ASP A 126 15.07 -4.77 12.05
CA ASP A 126 16.02 -3.65 12.08
C ASP A 126 16.93 -3.66 10.87
N ARG A 127 17.43 -4.84 10.51
CA ARG A 127 18.26 -5.04 9.32
C ARG A 127 17.46 -4.75 8.04
N TYR A 128 16.22 -5.23 7.95
CA TYR A 128 15.36 -5.01 6.78
C TYR A 128 15.19 -3.52 6.50
N PHE A 129 14.72 -2.75 7.48
CA PHE A 129 14.47 -1.32 7.29
C PHE A 129 15.75 -0.51 7.13
N LYS A 130 16.84 -0.89 7.81
CA LYS A 130 18.14 -0.27 7.58
C LYS A 130 18.62 -0.48 6.15
N ASP A 131 18.60 -1.71 5.65
CA ASP A 131 19.04 -2.03 4.29
C ASP A 131 18.08 -1.42 3.25
N TRP A 132 16.78 -1.32 3.57
CA TRP A 132 15.83 -0.61 2.71
C TRP A 132 16.28 0.84 2.48
N VAL A 133 16.48 1.60 3.55
CA VAL A 133 16.85 3.02 3.46
C VAL A 133 18.25 3.23 2.88
N THR A 134 19.21 2.39 3.24
CA THR A 134 20.62 2.63 2.88
C THR A 134 21.06 2.00 1.57
N THR A 135 20.30 1.04 1.05
CA THR A 135 20.75 0.19 -0.06
C THR A 135 19.67 -0.03 -1.12
N ILE A 136 18.45 -0.45 -0.70
CA ILE A 136 17.38 -0.78 -1.63
C ILE A 136 16.77 0.49 -2.25
N ASP A 137 16.36 1.46 -1.44
CA ASP A 137 15.78 2.70 -1.93
C ASP A 137 16.73 3.47 -2.88
N PRO A 138 18.02 3.68 -2.57
CA PRO A 138 18.97 4.24 -3.53
C PRO A 138 19.10 3.42 -4.84
N TYR A 139 19.00 2.10 -4.77
CA TYR A 139 19.01 1.26 -5.97
C TYR A 139 17.75 1.46 -6.80
N LEU A 140 16.56 1.50 -6.17
CA LEU A 140 15.28 1.73 -6.86
C LEU A 140 15.23 3.08 -7.59
N GLN A 141 15.89 4.11 -7.06
CA GLN A 141 16.01 5.42 -7.71
C GLN A 141 16.80 5.37 -9.04
N THR A 142 17.57 4.31 -9.26
CA THR A 142 18.28 4.10 -10.54
C THR A 142 17.47 3.36 -11.59
N ILE A 143 16.28 2.84 -11.21
CA ILE A 143 15.44 2.00 -12.07
C ILE A 143 14.21 2.80 -12.51
N PRO A 144 13.94 2.90 -13.84
CA PRO A 144 12.78 3.66 -14.32
C PRO A 144 11.42 3.15 -13.82
N ALA A 145 11.26 1.82 -13.76
CA ALA A 145 10.03 1.19 -13.28
C ALA A 145 10.28 -0.26 -12.84
N ILE A 146 9.68 -0.67 -11.72
CA ILE A 146 9.76 -2.04 -11.23
C ILE A 146 8.56 -2.36 -10.31
N ILE A 147 8.04 -3.58 -10.42
CA ILE A 147 7.13 -4.17 -9.44
C ILE A 147 7.95 -5.06 -8.51
N ILE A 148 7.86 -4.79 -7.21
CA ILE A 148 8.45 -5.61 -6.15
C ILE A 148 7.32 -6.38 -5.50
N TYR A 149 7.44 -7.71 -5.35
CA TYR A 149 6.35 -8.54 -4.85
C TYR A 149 6.84 -9.67 -3.93
N GLU A 150 5.92 -10.39 -3.29
CA GLU A 150 6.20 -11.42 -2.30
C GLU A 150 7.00 -10.87 -1.11
N PHE A 151 6.37 -9.96 -0.39
CA PHE A 151 6.95 -9.38 0.83
C PHE A 151 7.02 -10.43 1.94
N PRO A 152 7.98 -10.30 2.90
CA PRO A 152 8.03 -11.15 4.08
C PRO A 152 6.71 -11.15 4.86
N ALA A 153 6.32 -12.30 5.40
CA ALA A 153 5.07 -12.48 6.15
C ALA A 153 4.92 -11.49 7.32
N ALA A 154 6.03 -11.05 7.94
CA ALA A 154 6.03 -10.03 8.97
C ALA A 154 5.50 -8.67 8.50
N LEU A 155 5.52 -8.40 7.18
CA LEU A 155 5.03 -7.17 6.54
C LEU A 155 3.68 -7.37 5.82
N SER A 156 2.93 -8.39 6.22
CA SER A 156 1.70 -8.77 5.51
C SER A 156 0.56 -7.75 5.62
N ALA A 157 0.54 -6.90 6.65
CA ALA A 157 -0.58 -5.97 6.89
C ALA A 157 -1.95 -6.70 6.78
N LEU A 158 -2.78 -6.34 5.80
CA LEU A 158 -4.06 -7.02 5.50
C LEU A 158 -3.99 -7.92 4.25
N SER A 159 -2.79 -8.25 3.78
CA SER A 159 -2.61 -9.22 2.68
C SER A 159 -2.71 -10.67 3.18
N GLN A 160 -3.10 -11.55 2.27
CA GLN A 160 -3.08 -12.99 2.49
C GLN A 160 -1.64 -13.52 2.49
N LEU A 161 -1.33 -14.48 3.37
CA LEU A 161 -0.09 -15.23 3.25
C LEU A 161 -0.15 -16.17 2.05
N SER A 162 0.99 -16.41 1.41
CA SER A 162 1.07 -17.35 0.30
C SER A 162 0.79 -18.77 0.77
N SER A 163 -0.10 -19.47 0.08
CA SER A 163 -0.41 -20.87 0.35
C SER A 163 0.75 -21.83 0.02
N LEU A 164 1.72 -21.39 -0.77
CA LEU A 164 2.89 -22.17 -1.16
C LEU A 164 4.08 -21.96 -0.22
N ASN A 165 4.16 -20.79 0.41
CA ASN A 165 5.23 -20.43 1.34
C ASN A 165 4.71 -19.43 2.36
N ASN A 166 4.45 -19.88 3.57
CA ASN A 166 3.92 -19.05 4.66
C ASN A 166 4.92 -18.00 5.21
N CYS A 167 6.16 -17.99 4.73
CA CYS A 167 7.13 -16.95 5.07
C CYS A 167 6.97 -15.68 4.23
N ILE A 168 6.10 -15.70 3.21
CA ILE A 168 5.82 -14.56 2.32
C ILE A 168 4.32 -14.28 2.25
N CYS A 169 3.97 -13.04 1.89
CA CYS A 169 2.59 -12.63 1.65
C CYS A 169 2.38 -12.22 0.18
N GLU A 170 1.15 -12.35 -0.28
CA GLU A 170 0.70 -12.02 -1.63
C GLU A 170 0.48 -10.51 -1.76
N ARG A 171 1.58 -9.75 -1.73
CA ARG A 171 1.66 -8.28 -1.77
C ARG A 171 2.62 -7.83 -2.85
N PHE A 172 2.33 -6.70 -3.48
CA PHE A 172 3.29 -6.02 -4.34
C PHE A 172 3.22 -4.51 -4.18
N GLU A 173 4.31 -3.86 -4.54
CA GLU A 173 4.43 -2.42 -4.70
C GLU A 173 5.00 -2.10 -6.08
N LEU A 174 4.53 -1.00 -6.67
CA LEU A 174 5.05 -0.46 -7.92
C LEU A 174 5.90 0.78 -7.62
N PHE A 175 7.11 0.80 -8.16
CA PHE A 175 8.01 1.96 -8.13
C PHE A 175 8.22 2.51 -9.54
N LEU A 176 8.13 3.84 -9.67
CA LEU A 176 8.50 4.58 -10.88
C LEU A 176 9.56 5.61 -10.51
N GLY A 177 10.80 5.43 -11.02
CA GLY A 177 11.93 6.32 -10.71
C GLY A 177 12.22 6.44 -9.20
N GLY A 178 12.03 5.36 -8.43
CA GLY A 178 12.17 5.33 -6.98
C GLY A 178 10.95 5.82 -6.20
N LEU A 179 9.93 6.37 -6.85
CA LEU A 179 8.67 6.72 -6.18
C LEU A 179 7.78 5.49 -6.05
N GLU A 180 7.41 5.11 -4.83
CA GLU A 180 6.33 4.15 -4.58
C GLU A 180 5.01 4.74 -5.07
N ILE A 181 4.41 4.13 -6.08
CA ILE A 181 3.17 4.57 -6.71
C ILE A 181 1.96 3.88 -6.12
N CYS A 182 2.05 2.57 -5.86
CA CYS A 182 0.95 1.82 -5.28
C CYS A 182 1.42 0.65 -4.42
N ASN A 183 0.52 0.23 -3.52
CA ASN A 183 0.64 -0.93 -2.66
C ASN A 183 -0.62 -1.77 -2.80
N ALA A 184 -0.47 -3.05 -3.13
CA ALA A 184 -1.58 -3.92 -3.48
C ALA A 184 -1.37 -5.36 -3.02
N TYR A 185 -2.45 -6.09 -2.80
CA TYR A 185 -2.36 -7.47 -2.35
C TYR A 185 -3.59 -8.32 -2.72
N SER A 186 -3.42 -9.66 -2.66
CA SER A 186 -4.55 -10.56 -2.41
C SER A 186 -5.03 -10.35 -0.99
N GLU A 187 -6.32 -10.11 -0.82
CA GLU A 187 -6.90 -9.72 0.45
C GLU A 187 -6.97 -10.88 1.44
N LEU A 188 -6.63 -10.62 2.69
CA LEU A 188 -6.93 -11.51 3.79
C LEU A 188 -8.45 -11.65 3.92
N THR A 189 -8.95 -12.89 3.98
CA THR A 189 -10.39 -13.17 4.07
C THR A 189 -10.79 -13.87 5.37
N ASP A 190 -9.83 -14.37 6.16
CA ASP A 190 -10.09 -15.03 7.43
C ASP A 190 -10.40 -14.02 8.54
N PRO A 191 -11.60 -14.08 9.17
CA PRO A 191 -11.98 -13.13 10.21
C PRO A 191 -11.19 -13.28 11.50
N SER A 192 -10.70 -14.47 11.83
CA SER A 192 -9.92 -14.70 13.05
C SER A 192 -8.55 -14.06 12.92
N GLU A 193 -7.91 -14.28 11.77
CA GLU A 193 -6.60 -13.67 11.45
C GLU A 193 -6.68 -12.15 11.35
N HIS A 194 -7.78 -11.60 10.78
CA HIS A 194 -8.02 -10.15 10.83
C HIS A 194 -8.00 -9.62 12.26
N ARG A 195 -8.74 -10.26 13.17
CA ARG A 195 -8.80 -9.82 14.57
C ARG A 195 -7.44 -9.89 15.25
N GLU A 196 -6.73 -10.98 15.09
CA GLU A 196 -5.37 -11.15 15.65
C GLU A 196 -4.42 -10.04 15.18
N ARG A 197 -4.46 -9.69 13.88
CA ARG A 197 -3.61 -8.63 13.32
C ARG A 197 -4.00 -7.25 13.84
N PHE A 198 -5.30 -6.94 14.00
CA PHE A 198 -5.76 -5.68 14.60
C PHE A 198 -5.32 -5.56 16.06
N GLU A 199 -5.47 -6.62 16.84
CA GLU A 199 -5.06 -6.64 18.25
C GLU A 199 -3.53 -6.52 18.39
N HIS A 200 -2.77 -7.21 17.54
CA HIS A 200 -1.32 -7.10 17.49
C HIS A 200 -0.85 -5.68 17.14
N ALA A 201 -1.42 -5.07 16.09
CA ALA A 201 -1.07 -3.72 15.70
C ALA A 201 -1.39 -2.68 16.80
N ALA A 202 -2.53 -2.84 17.48
CA ALA A 202 -2.89 -1.99 18.61
C ALA A 202 -1.86 -2.14 19.77
N GLN A 203 -1.42 -3.37 20.06
CA GLN A 203 -0.38 -3.62 21.07
C GLN A 203 0.96 -3.00 20.68
N CYS A 204 1.41 -3.18 19.43
CA CYS A 204 2.66 -2.57 18.95
C CYS A 204 2.64 -1.04 19.06
N ARG A 205 1.49 -0.41 18.81
CA ARG A 205 1.32 1.04 18.99
C ARG A 205 1.44 1.44 20.47
N ASP A 206 0.77 0.71 21.37
CA ASP A 206 0.83 0.95 22.81
C ASP A 206 2.27 0.77 23.35
N ASP A 207 2.95 -0.29 22.97
CA ASP A 207 4.34 -0.57 23.35
C ASP A 207 5.31 0.53 22.87
N SER A 208 5.01 1.16 21.71
CA SER A 208 5.77 2.30 21.18
C SER A 208 5.34 3.67 21.74
N GLY A 209 4.39 3.71 22.68
CA GLY A 209 3.87 4.95 23.29
C GLY A 209 2.93 5.74 22.39
N ARG A 210 2.41 5.14 21.32
CA ARG A 210 1.41 5.73 20.43
C ARG A 210 0.01 5.33 20.89
N THR A 211 -0.99 6.14 20.54
CA THR A 211 -2.39 5.79 20.83
C THR A 211 -2.82 4.56 20.03
N PRO A 212 -3.23 3.45 20.66
CA PRO A 212 -3.74 2.29 19.94
C PRO A 212 -5.09 2.65 19.29
N TYR A 213 -5.30 2.16 18.06
CA TYR A 213 -6.57 2.31 17.37
C TYR A 213 -7.51 1.17 17.77
N ALA A 214 -8.79 1.52 17.94
CA ALA A 214 -9.82 0.53 18.21
C ALA A 214 -10.05 -0.36 16.98
N VAL A 215 -10.37 -1.63 17.21
CA VAL A 215 -10.81 -2.55 16.14
C VAL A 215 -12.06 -2.01 15.47
N ASP A 216 -12.13 -2.05 14.14
CA ASP A 216 -13.35 -1.70 13.39
C ASP A 216 -14.35 -2.85 13.46
N GLU A 217 -15.20 -2.86 14.49
CA GLU A 217 -16.20 -3.93 14.68
C GLU A 217 -17.22 -4.02 13.51
N PRO A 218 -17.66 -2.92 12.86
CA PRO A 218 -18.45 -3.02 11.64
C PRO A 218 -17.74 -3.72 10.48
N PHE A 219 -16.43 -3.50 10.31
CA PHE A 219 -15.62 -4.23 9.34
C PHE A 219 -15.51 -5.72 9.72
N MET A 220 -15.17 -6.02 10.97
CA MET A 220 -15.09 -7.40 11.46
C MET A 220 -16.40 -8.18 11.27
N GLN A 221 -17.55 -7.55 11.54
CA GLN A 221 -18.86 -8.15 11.29
C GLN A 221 -19.13 -8.40 9.80
N ALA A 222 -18.62 -7.54 8.91
CA ALA A 222 -18.75 -7.75 7.47
C ALA A 222 -17.90 -8.94 7.00
N VAL A 223 -16.64 -9.04 7.42
CA VAL A 223 -15.75 -10.16 7.10
C VAL A 223 -16.28 -11.49 7.63
N GLN A 224 -16.83 -11.49 8.87
CA GLN A 224 -17.45 -12.70 9.46
C GLN A 224 -18.65 -13.23 8.67
N LYS A 225 -19.38 -12.36 7.93
CA LYS A 225 -20.46 -12.79 7.03
C LYS A 225 -19.97 -13.44 5.75
N GLY A 226 -18.70 -13.31 5.46
CA GLY A 226 -18.00 -13.86 4.31
C GLY A 226 -17.42 -12.76 3.42
N MET A 227 -16.09 -12.69 3.38
CA MET A 227 -15.36 -11.89 2.41
C MET A 227 -14.98 -12.76 1.23
N PRO A 228 -15.38 -12.45 -0.01
CA PRO A 228 -14.97 -13.24 -1.16
C PRO A 228 -13.47 -13.08 -1.42
N LYS A 229 -12.83 -14.08 -2.06
CA LYS A 229 -11.48 -13.91 -2.60
C LYS A 229 -11.49 -12.66 -3.48
N CYS A 230 -10.58 -11.74 -3.26
CA CYS A 230 -10.41 -10.50 -4.02
C CYS A 230 -8.98 -9.99 -3.91
N ALA A 231 -8.64 -9.07 -4.79
CA ALA A 231 -7.42 -8.29 -4.69
C ALA A 231 -7.77 -6.81 -4.64
N GLY A 232 -6.94 -6.02 -3.97
CA GLY A 232 -7.08 -4.57 -3.83
C GLY A 232 -5.78 -3.85 -4.10
N ASN A 233 -5.90 -2.60 -4.53
CA ASN A 233 -4.76 -1.73 -4.78
C ASN A 233 -5.04 -0.32 -4.28
N ALA A 234 -4.09 0.25 -3.54
CA ALA A 234 -4.07 1.63 -3.10
C ALA A 234 -2.96 2.39 -3.85
N LEU A 235 -3.33 3.41 -4.62
CA LEU A 235 -2.44 4.15 -5.50
C LEU A 235 -2.45 5.65 -5.14
N GLY A 236 -1.26 6.23 -4.93
CA GLY A 236 -1.06 7.66 -4.70
C GLY A 236 -1.16 8.44 -6.01
N VAL A 237 -2.26 9.17 -6.19
CA VAL A 237 -2.54 9.91 -7.44
C VAL A 237 -1.51 11.03 -7.65
N ASP A 238 -1.16 11.75 -6.60
CA ASP A 238 -0.18 12.84 -6.67
C ASP A 238 1.19 12.34 -7.12
N ARG A 239 1.68 11.24 -6.53
CA ARG A 239 2.94 10.60 -6.94
C ARG A 239 2.90 10.05 -8.37
N LEU A 240 1.75 9.52 -8.80
CA LEU A 240 1.56 9.09 -10.18
C LEU A 240 1.66 10.29 -11.14
N ILE A 241 1.05 11.43 -10.80
CA ILE A 241 1.17 12.67 -11.59
C ILE A 241 2.62 13.16 -11.62
N MET A 242 3.34 13.12 -10.47
CA MET A 242 4.77 13.44 -10.42
C MET A 242 5.56 12.58 -11.41
N ALA A 243 5.38 11.26 -11.41
CA ALA A 243 6.07 10.35 -12.32
C ALA A 243 5.78 10.66 -13.81
N PHE A 244 4.53 11.03 -14.15
CA PHE A 244 4.16 11.37 -15.53
C PHE A 244 4.61 12.76 -15.98
N THR A 245 4.73 13.72 -15.06
CA THR A 245 5.13 15.09 -15.37
C THR A 245 6.63 15.34 -15.24
N GLY A 246 7.33 14.50 -14.48
CA GLY A 246 8.73 14.68 -14.11
C GLY A 246 8.92 15.67 -12.96
N ALA A 247 7.85 15.94 -12.18
CA ALA A 247 7.92 16.77 -10.99
C ALA A 247 8.79 16.11 -9.92
N THR A 248 9.61 16.89 -9.24
CA THR A 248 10.53 16.42 -8.20
C THR A 248 10.01 16.68 -6.78
N HIS A 249 9.00 17.52 -6.68
CA HIS A 249 8.35 17.87 -5.42
C HIS A 249 6.83 17.78 -5.54
N ILE A 250 6.17 17.18 -4.54
CA ILE A 250 4.72 16.96 -4.56
C ILE A 250 3.92 18.27 -4.68
N ASN A 251 4.43 19.37 -4.15
CA ASN A 251 3.83 20.69 -4.28
C ASN A 251 3.73 21.20 -5.74
N GLU A 252 4.52 20.66 -6.67
CA GLU A 252 4.45 21.03 -8.08
C GLU A 252 3.21 20.45 -8.78
N VAL A 253 2.59 19.41 -8.19
CA VAL A 253 1.40 18.75 -8.72
C VAL A 253 0.13 19.08 -7.92
N SER A 254 0.27 19.82 -6.81
CA SER A 254 -0.86 20.31 -6.00
C SER A 254 -1.31 21.69 -6.50
N LEU A 255 -2.63 21.88 -6.64
CA LEU A 255 -3.20 23.20 -6.97
C LEU A 255 -3.12 24.17 -5.76
N PHE A 256 -3.13 23.65 -4.55
CA PHE A 256 -3.04 24.40 -3.31
C PHE A 256 -1.99 23.72 -2.42
N PRO A 257 -0.69 23.94 -2.68
CA PRO A 257 0.37 23.31 -1.92
C PRO A 257 0.35 23.77 -0.47
N GLU A 258 0.72 22.87 0.44
CA GLU A 258 0.95 23.26 1.84
C GLU A 258 2.16 24.19 1.91
N ASP A 259 2.04 25.26 2.69
CA ASP A 259 3.16 26.14 3.05
C ASP A 259 4.04 25.37 4.05
N ILE A 260 5.07 24.66 3.55
CA ILE A 260 6.03 23.89 4.36
C ILE A 260 7.26 24.77 4.67
#